data_55f9a23acf91f00fcd0d677d263019c3
#
_entry.id   55f9a23acf91f00fcd0d677d263019c3
#
_cell.length_a   1.000
_cell.length_b   1.000
_cell.length_c   1.000
_cell.angle_alpha   90.00
_cell.angle_beta   90.00
_cell.angle_gamma   90.00
#
_symmetry.space_group_name_H-M   'P 1'
#
loop_
_entity.id
_entity.type
_entity.pdbx_description
1 polymer ?
#
loop_
_entity_poly.entity_id
_entity_poly.type
_entity_poly.pdbx_seq_one_letter_code
_entity_poly.pdbx_strand_id
1 'polypeptide(L)'
;ADRVLSQVQREAGWSHRVRSYSMNAMVGDAGELSRTGQNQNNSKYVQFFRITDIPRPSDIFVFVEEHPDSINDGYFLNKFYVNHWIDLPASEHGSAAPFAFADGHALLHRWSSQSTQPAYHPDSVTYPLYVSESDKTDLNWVMSRTSIKPVK
;
A
#
# COMPACT_ATOMS: atom_id res chain seq x y z
N ALA A 1 -15.97 -5.21 -10.74
CA ALA A 1 -14.59 -5.54 -10.46
C ALA A 1 -14.04 -6.32 -11.65
N ASP A 2 -12.93 -5.90 -12.18
CA ASP A 2 -12.25 -6.62 -13.25
C ASP A 2 -11.79 -7.98 -12.70
N ARG A 3 -12.26 -9.05 -13.36
CA ARG A 3 -11.93 -10.42 -12.98
C ARG A 3 -10.67 -10.95 -13.67
N VAL A 4 -10.07 -10.14 -14.54
CA VAL A 4 -8.87 -10.53 -15.27
C VAL A 4 -7.69 -10.48 -14.31
N LEU A 5 -6.92 -11.55 -14.28
CA LEU A 5 -5.76 -11.71 -13.40
C LEU A 5 -4.50 -11.15 -14.06
N SER A 6 -3.62 -10.52 -13.27
CA SER A 6 -2.27 -10.20 -13.67
C SER A 6 -1.40 -11.47 -13.79
N GLN A 7 -0.23 -11.36 -14.42
CA GLN A 7 0.67 -12.50 -14.60
C GLN A 7 1.06 -13.13 -13.27
N VAL A 8 1.41 -12.32 -12.27
CA VAL A 8 1.82 -12.80 -10.94
C VAL A 8 0.72 -13.61 -10.26
N GLN A 9 -0.55 -13.21 -10.43
CA GLN A 9 -1.69 -13.91 -9.86
C GLN A 9 -1.97 -15.24 -10.60
N ARG A 10 -1.82 -15.26 -11.92
CA ARG A 10 -1.92 -16.50 -12.73
C ARG A 10 -0.82 -17.49 -12.35
N GLU A 11 0.41 -17.02 -12.20
CA GLU A 11 1.57 -17.84 -11.79
C GLU A 11 1.41 -18.39 -10.36
N ALA A 12 0.77 -17.63 -9.46
CA ALA A 12 0.39 -18.08 -8.13
C ALA A 12 -0.79 -19.08 -8.11
N GLY A 13 -1.35 -19.41 -9.28
CA GLY A 13 -2.44 -20.37 -9.42
C GLY A 13 -3.82 -19.83 -9.03
N TRP A 14 -4.02 -18.52 -8.98
CA TRP A 14 -5.31 -17.95 -8.69
C TRP A 14 -6.29 -18.18 -9.84
N SER A 15 -7.54 -18.47 -9.51
CA SER A 15 -8.62 -18.61 -10.49
C SER A 15 -9.39 -17.31 -10.72
N HIS A 16 -9.39 -16.43 -9.72
CA HIS A 16 -10.05 -15.12 -9.78
C HIS A 16 -9.56 -14.24 -8.63
N ARG A 17 -9.67 -12.92 -8.82
CA ARG A 17 -9.41 -11.94 -7.78
C ARG A 17 -10.71 -11.67 -7.00
N VAL A 18 -10.66 -11.80 -5.69
CA VAL A 18 -11.82 -11.63 -4.80
C VAL A 18 -11.85 -10.30 -4.06
N ARG A 19 -10.78 -9.51 -4.15
CA ARG A 19 -10.64 -8.23 -3.47
C ARG A 19 -9.84 -7.23 -4.29
N SER A 20 -10.00 -5.95 -3.99
CA SER A 20 -9.19 -4.83 -4.49
C SER A 20 -8.52 -4.05 -3.35
N TYR A 21 -8.81 -4.40 -2.10
CA TYR A 21 -8.26 -3.73 -0.92
C TYR A 21 -7.18 -4.57 -0.26
N SER A 22 -6.13 -3.89 0.21
CA SER A 22 -5.04 -4.48 0.99
C SER A 22 -4.83 -3.73 2.29
N MET A 23 -4.33 -4.42 3.30
CA MET A 23 -4.08 -3.86 4.62
C MET A 23 -2.67 -3.28 4.68
N ASN A 24 -2.51 -2.13 5.29
CA ASN A 24 -1.22 -1.55 5.61
C ASN A 24 -0.35 -2.57 6.37
N ALA A 25 0.78 -2.96 5.81
CA ALA A 25 1.67 -3.96 6.39
C ALA A 25 2.33 -3.53 7.73
N MET A 26 2.18 -2.25 8.13
CA MET A 26 2.63 -1.74 9.43
C MET A 26 1.54 -1.76 10.50
N VAL A 27 0.33 -2.24 10.18
CA VAL A 27 -0.81 -2.32 11.10
C VAL A 27 -1.20 -3.79 11.30
N GLY A 28 -1.38 -4.21 12.53
CA GLY A 28 -1.67 -5.59 12.89
C GLY A 28 -0.46 -6.50 12.83
N ASP A 29 -0.71 -7.80 12.89
CA ASP A 29 0.30 -8.83 12.66
C ASP A 29 0.36 -9.17 11.18
N ALA A 30 1.39 -8.70 10.53
CA ALA A 30 1.64 -8.95 9.11
C ALA A 30 2.39 -10.30 8.89
N GLY A 31 2.19 -11.26 9.76
CA GLY A 31 2.75 -12.60 9.65
C GLY A 31 4.28 -12.59 9.61
N GLU A 32 4.85 -13.16 8.55
CA GLU A 32 6.31 -13.22 8.40
C GLU A 32 6.98 -11.84 8.29
N LEU A 33 6.26 -10.82 7.82
CA LEU A 33 6.77 -9.46 7.73
C LEU A 33 7.03 -8.83 9.10
N SER A 34 6.33 -9.30 10.15
CA SER A 34 6.42 -8.79 11.53
C SER A 34 6.80 -9.84 12.57
N ARG A 35 7.35 -10.98 12.16
CA ARG A 35 7.64 -12.15 13.00
C ARG A 35 8.37 -11.83 14.33
N THR A 36 9.20 -10.81 14.34
CA THR A 36 9.99 -10.40 15.53
C THR A 36 9.38 -9.23 16.28
N GLY A 37 8.12 -8.88 16.03
CA GLY A 37 7.49 -7.67 16.56
C GLY A 37 7.88 -6.39 15.85
N GLN A 38 8.65 -6.52 14.76
CA GLN A 38 9.05 -5.42 13.89
C GLN A 38 8.90 -5.84 12.44
N ASN A 39 8.45 -4.92 11.59
CA ASN A 39 8.41 -5.18 10.16
C ASN A 39 9.83 -5.28 9.61
N GLN A 40 10.20 -6.43 9.05
CA GLN A 40 11.55 -6.69 8.55
C GLN A 40 11.96 -5.74 7.43
N ASN A 41 11.00 -5.27 6.62
CA ASN A 41 11.24 -4.34 5.53
C ASN A 41 11.38 -2.88 6.01
N ASN A 42 10.83 -2.55 7.18
CA ASN A 42 10.76 -1.20 7.74
C ASN A 42 11.15 -1.16 9.23
N SER A 43 12.23 -1.84 9.62
CA SER A 43 12.63 -2.09 11.01
C SER A 43 12.91 -0.84 11.87
N LYS A 44 13.08 0.34 11.23
CA LYS A 44 13.23 1.63 11.93
C LYS A 44 11.91 2.35 12.18
N TYR A 45 10.78 1.72 11.84
CA TYR A 45 9.44 2.27 11.99
C TYR A 45 8.60 1.37 12.89
N VAL A 46 7.56 1.93 13.50
CA VAL A 46 6.71 1.23 14.46
C VAL A 46 5.77 0.28 13.71
N GLN A 47 5.74 -0.99 14.13
CA GLN A 47 4.65 -1.91 13.81
C GLN A 47 3.55 -1.73 14.85
N PHE A 48 2.34 -1.37 14.42
CA PHE A 48 1.21 -1.12 15.31
C PHE A 48 0.40 -2.40 15.52
N PHE A 49 0.53 -3.04 16.67
CA PHE A 49 -0.23 -4.25 17.01
C PHE A 49 -1.60 -3.96 17.62
N ARG A 50 -1.80 -2.75 18.14
CA ARG A 50 -3.06 -2.31 18.77
C ARG A 50 -3.42 -0.92 18.26
N ILE A 51 -4.72 -0.65 18.18
CA ILE A 51 -5.21 0.69 17.82
C ILE A 51 -4.71 1.77 18.79
N THR A 52 -4.54 1.41 20.07
CA THR A 52 -4.01 2.29 21.13
C THR A 52 -2.53 2.64 20.96
N ASP A 53 -1.80 1.91 20.13
CA ASP A 53 -0.39 2.17 19.84
C ASP A 53 -0.20 3.25 18.77
N ILE A 54 -1.29 3.68 18.12
CA ILE A 54 -1.29 4.68 17.06
C ILE A 54 -1.52 6.07 17.67
N PRO A 55 -0.50 6.95 17.74
CA PRO A 55 -0.63 8.23 18.46
C PRO A 55 -1.60 9.21 17.78
N ARG A 56 -1.72 9.11 16.45
CA ARG A 56 -2.61 9.92 15.62
C ARG A 56 -3.34 9.02 14.63
N PRO A 57 -4.44 8.37 15.06
CA PRO A 57 -5.13 7.38 14.23
C PRO A 57 -5.75 7.96 12.96
N SER A 58 -6.02 9.26 12.92
CA SER A 58 -6.46 9.97 11.70
C SER A 58 -5.37 10.11 10.63
N ASP A 59 -4.11 9.90 10.99
CA ASP A 59 -2.97 10.03 10.06
C ASP A 59 -2.46 8.68 9.56
N ILE A 60 -2.90 7.56 10.11
CA ILE A 60 -2.43 6.22 9.73
C ILE A 60 -3.56 5.47 9.04
N PHE A 61 -3.35 5.11 7.77
CA PHE A 61 -4.32 4.28 7.07
C PHE A 61 -4.21 2.81 7.49
N VAL A 62 -5.35 2.12 7.45
CA VAL A 62 -5.46 0.68 7.71
C VAL A 62 -5.68 -0.08 6.41
N PHE A 63 -6.53 0.42 5.53
CA PHE A 63 -6.82 -0.18 4.23
C PHE A 63 -6.66 0.83 3.11
N VAL A 64 -6.24 0.34 1.96
CA VAL A 64 -6.13 1.08 0.70
C VAL A 64 -6.59 0.18 -0.44
N GLU A 65 -7.22 0.76 -1.46
CA GLU A 65 -7.44 0.05 -2.70
C GLU A 65 -6.15 -0.03 -3.49
N GLU A 66 -5.81 -1.23 -3.91
CA GLU A 66 -4.53 -1.57 -4.54
C GLU A 66 -4.70 -1.81 -6.04
N HIS A 67 -3.69 -1.40 -6.81
CA HIS A 67 -3.64 -1.63 -8.25
C HIS A 67 -3.60 -3.14 -8.57
N PRO A 68 -4.37 -3.62 -9.57
CA PRO A 68 -4.49 -5.06 -9.87
C PRO A 68 -3.15 -5.77 -10.05
N ASP A 69 -2.15 -5.11 -10.61
CA ASP A 69 -0.88 -5.73 -10.91
C ASP A 69 0.00 -5.96 -9.68
N SER A 70 -0.20 -5.23 -8.59
CA SER A 70 0.58 -5.40 -7.38
C SER A 70 -0.06 -6.34 -6.36
N ILE A 71 -1.36 -6.62 -6.47
CA ILE A 71 -2.04 -7.52 -5.54
C ILE A 71 -1.45 -8.93 -5.65
N ASN A 72 -0.64 -9.31 -4.67
CA ASN A 72 -0.01 -10.62 -4.56
C ASN A 72 -0.38 -11.33 -3.24
N ASP A 73 -0.71 -10.58 -2.20
CA ASP A 73 -1.13 -11.06 -0.89
C ASP A 73 -2.12 -10.08 -0.23
N GLY A 74 -2.34 -10.14 1.09
CA GLY A 74 -3.28 -9.31 1.84
C GLY A 74 -2.76 -7.96 2.28
N TYR A 75 -1.48 -7.68 2.06
CA TYR A 75 -0.80 -6.53 2.62
C TYR A 75 -0.42 -5.53 1.55
N PHE A 76 -0.41 -4.24 1.95
CA PHE A 76 0.13 -3.14 1.18
C PHE A 76 1.46 -2.74 1.79
N LEU A 77 2.56 -3.18 1.16
CA LEU A 77 3.92 -3.01 1.65
C LEU A 77 4.72 -2.10 0.73
N ASN A 78 5.18 -0.98 1.26
CA ASN A 78 6.22 -0.15 0.65
C ASN A 78 7.34 0.12 1.65
N LYS A 79 8.54 0.44 1.16
CA LYS A 79 9.72 0.68 2.00
C LYS A 79 10.02 2.16 2.11
N PHE A 80 10.35 2.64 3.33
CA PHE A 80 10.67 4.04 3.60
C PHE A 80 11.99 4.54 3.00
N TYR A 81 12.83 3.62 2.50
CA TYR A 81 14.21 3.96 2.09
C TYR A 81 14.44 3.87 0.59
N VAL A 82 13.39 3.65 -0.18
CA VAL A 82 13.48 3.43 -1.62
C VAL A 82 12.59 4.39 -2.39
N ASN A 83 12.95 4.62 -3.65
CA ASN A 83 12.23 5.51 -4.56
C ASN A 83 11.46 4.68 -5.59
N HIS A 84 10.69 3.71 -5.12
CA HIS A 84 9.84 2.91 -5.98
C HIS A 84 8.65 2.34 -5.20
N TRP A 85 7.61 2.07 -5.92
CA TRP A 85 6.48 1.30 -5.42
C TRP A 85 6.81 -0.19 -5.47
N ILE A 86 6.57 -0.88 -4.36
CA ILE A 86 6.48 -2.34 -4.28
C ILE A 86 5.03 -2.71 -4.55
N ASP A 87 4.11 -2.11 -3.76
CA ASP A 87 2.68 -2.19 -3.97
C ASP A 87 2.17 -0.81 -4.35
N LEU A 88 1.41 -0.74 -5.42
CA LEU A 88 0.88 0.50 -5.97
C LEU A 88 -0.58 0.68 -5.57
N PRO A 89 -0.99 1.86 -5.08
CA PRO A 89 -2.40 2.12 -4.87
C PRO A 89 -3.16 2.20 -6.20
N ALA A 90 -4.46 1.92 -6.16
CA ALA A 90 -5.34 2.08 -7.30
C ALA A 90 -5.41 3.54 -7.79
N SER A 91 -5.85 3.74 -9.02
CA SER A 91 -6.04 5.09 -9.61
C SER A 91 -7.34 5.22 -10.43
N GLU A 92 -8.20 4.22 -10.38
CA GLU A 92 -9.40 4.11 -11.22
C GLU A 92 -10.54 5.05 -10.85
N HIS A 93 -10.53 5.61 -9.63
CA HIS A 93 -11.55 6.55 -9.17
C HIS A 93 -11.24 8.01 -9.58
N GLY A 94 -11.06 8.25 -10.87
CA GLY A 94 -10.72 9.58 -11.39
C GLY A 94 -9.35 10.04 -10.93
N SER A 95 -8.34 9.20 -11.13
CA SER A 95 -6.96 9.41 -10.67
C SER A 95 -6.83 9.48 -9.14
N ALA A 96 -7.57 8.61 -8.43
CA ALA A 96 -7.61 8.60 -6.98
C ALA A 96 -7.75 7.17 -6.43
N ALA A 97 -7.37 6.96 -5.18
CA ALA A 97 -7.64 5.75 -4.42
C ALA A 97 -8.34 6.06 -3.08
N PRO A 98 -9.26 5.22 -2.63
CA PRO A 98 -9.83 5.30 -1.30
C PRO A 98 -8.87 4.72 -0.26
N PHE A 99 -8.78 5.42 0.87
CA PHE A 99 -8.07 5.01 2.08
C PHE A 99 -9.05 4.97 3.25
N ALA A 100 -8.95 3.96 4.10
CA ALA A 100 -9.62 3.91 5.40
C ALA A 100 -8.57 4.05 6.50
N PHE A 101 -8.81 4.95 7.45
CA PHE A 101 -7.89 5.31 8.52
C PHE A 101 -8.21 4.64 9.85
N ALA A 102 -7.25 4.64 10.76
CA ALA A 102 -7.36 3.94 12.04
C ALA A 102 -8.40 4.55 13.00
N ASP A 103 -8.83 5.79 12.79
CA ASP A 103 -9.94 6.42 13.51
C ASP A 103 -11.33 6.13 12.91
N GLY A 104 -11.37 5.40 11.78
CA GLY A 104 -12.60 5.00 11.10
C GLY A 104 -13.05 5.93 9.97
N HIS A 105 -12.37 7.06 9.74
CA HIS A 105 -12.73 7.88 8.58
C HIS A 105 -12.20 7.29 7.28
N ALA A 106 -12.81 7.66 6.16
CA ALA A 106 -12.34 7.33 4.82
C ALA A 106 -12.05 8.60 4.02
N LEU A 107 -11.04 8.52 3.16
CA LEU A 107 -10.61 9.60 2.28
C LEU A 107 -10.38 9.08 0.87
N LEU A 108 -10.88 9.79 -0.13
CA LEU A 108 -10.50 9.59 -1.52
C LEU A 108 -9.33 10.53 -1.85
N HIS A 109 -8.11 9.98 -1.96
CA HIS A 109 -6.91 10.75 -2.26
C HIS A 109 -6.64 10.77 -3.77
N ARG A 110 -6.52 11.98 -4.34
CA ARG A 110 -6.17 12.18 -5.74
C ARG A 110 -4.66 12.19 -5.92
N TRP A 111 -4.21 11.45 -6.93
CA TRP A 111 -2.80 11.39 -7.29
C TRP A 111 -2.39 12.63 -8.10
N SER A 112 -1.19 13.13 -7.81
CA SER A 112 -0.57 14.25 -8.49
C SER A 112 0.44 13.83 -9.55
N SER A 113 1.05 12.64 -9.38
CA SER A 113 2.11 12.14 -10.24
C SER A 113 1.57 11.17 -11.29
N GLN A 114 1.99 11.32 -12.55
CA GLN A 114 1.59 10.42 -13.63
C GLN A 114 2.06 8.98 -13.37
N SER A 115 3.22 8.80 -12.72
CA SER A 115 3.75 7.48 -12.36
C SER A 115 2.87 6.70 -11.37
N THR A 116 2.00 7.38 -10.62
CA THR A 116 1.04 6.74 -9.70
C THR A 116 -0.28 6.39 -10.38
N GLN A 117 -0.43 6.71 -11.66
CA GLN A 117 -1.67 6.60 -12.42
C GLN A 117 -1.51 5.73 -13.69
N PRO A 118 -0.89 4.53 -13.62
CA PRO A 118 -0.84 3.66 -14.79
C PRO A 118 -2.25 3.19 -15.17
N ALA A 119 -2.36 2.64 -16.36
CA ALA A 119 -3.64 2.10 -16.84
C ALA A 119 -4.13 0.98 -15.91
N TYR A 120 -5.41 1.03 -15.56
CA TYR A 120 -6.04 0.02 -14.70
C TYR A 120 -6.45 -1.21 -15.50
N HIS A 121 -5.48 -1.98 -15.92
CA HIS A 121 -5.68 -3.30 -16.50
C HIS A 121 -4.52 -4.22 -16.13
N PRO A 122 -4.73 -5.52 -16.09
CA PRO A 122 -3.68 -6.47 -15.74
C PRO A 122 -2.46 -6.37 -16.66
N ASP A 123 -1.31 -6.58 -16.07
CA ASP A 123 0.00 -6.55 -16.74
C ASP A 123 0.38 -5.17 -17.33
N SER A 124 -0.22 -4.08 -16.80
CA SER A 124 0.11 -2.70 -17.19
C SER A 124 1.36 -2.15 -16.52
N VAL A 125 1.77 -2.74 -15.40
CA VAL A 125 2.90 -2.28 -14.59
C VAL A 125 3.89 -3.41 -14.31
N THR A 126 5.17 -3.09 -14.43
CA THR A 126 6.25 -3.98 -13.99
C THR A 126 6.80 -3.50 -12.65
N TYR A 127 6.86 -4.38 -11.67
CA TYR A 127 7.36 -4.06 -10.33
C TYR A 127 8.80 -4.49 -10.11
N PRO A 128 9.57 -3.76 -9.26
CA PRO A 128 9.21 -2.49 -8.61
C PRO A 128 9.08 -1.33 -9.60
N LEU A 129 8.07 -0.49 -9.41
CA LEU A 129 7.86 0.70 -10.23
C LEU A 129 8.67 1.87 -9.69
N TYR A 130 9.75 2.24 -10.38
CA TYR A 130 10.62 3.34 -9.97
C TYR A 130 9.97 4.70 -10.15
N VAL A 131 10.18 5.56 -9.16
CA VAL A 131 9.62 6.91 -9.09
C VAL A 131 10.78 7.92 -9.16
N SER A 132 10.69 8.89 -10.06
CA SER A 132 11.68 9.98 -10.14
C SER A 132 11.58 10.91 -8.92
N GLU A 133 12.63 11.69 -8.66
CA GLU A 133 12.61 12.65 -7.54
C GLU A 133 11.46 13.67 -7.68
N SER A 134 11.11 14.07 -8.90
CA SER A 134 10.00 15.00 -9.18
C SER A 134 8.63 14.38 -8.93
N ASP A 135 8.51 13.04 -9.01
CA ASP A 135 7.25 12.31 -8.91
C ASP A 135 6.98 11.70 -7.52
N LYS A 136 7.85 11.96 -6.55
CA LYS A 136 7.76 11.37 -5.21
C LYS A 136 6.60 11.87 -4.34
N THR A 137 5.88 12.87 -4.76
CA THR A 137 4.83 13.50 -3.93
C THR A 137 3.83 12.48 -3.41
N ASP A 138 3.33 11.62 -4.28
CA ASP A 138 2.32 10.61 -3.91
C ASP A 138 2.91 9.50 -3.05
N LEU A 139 4.11 9.00 -3.41
CA LEU A 139 4.82 8.00 -2.59
C LEU A 139 5.07 8.54 -1.17
N ASN A 140 5.57 9.76 -1.05
CA ASN A 140 5.81 10.41 0.24
C ASN A 140 4.52 10.60 1.03
N TRP A 141 3.41 10.96 0.36
CA TRP A 141 2.12 11.11 0.99
C TRP A 141 1.66 9.78 1.62
N VAL A 142 1.74 8.68 0.88
CA VAL A 142 1.40 7.34 1.36
C VAL A 142 2.33 6.92 2.50
N MET A 143 3.65 7.05 2.31
CA MET A 143 4.63 6.62 3.31
C MET A 143 4.50 7.39 4.63
N SER A 144 4.18 8.69 4.59
CA SER A 144 3.94 9.48 5.80
C SER A 144 2.71 9.03 6.61
N ARG A 145 1.83 8.24 5.99
CA ARG A 145 0.60 7.68 6.58
C ARG A 145 0.66 6.18 6.82
N THR A 146 1.78 5.56 6.50
CA THR A 146 2.00 4.12 6.69
C THR A 146 2.42 3.81 8.12
N SER A 147 3.35 4.57 8.69
CA SER A 147 3.85 4.41 10.06
C SER A 147 4.67 5.63 10.50
N ILE A 148 5.15 5.60 11.74
CA ILE A 148 5.98 6.61 12.37
C ILE A 148 7.33 6.03 12.83
N LYS A 149 8.32 6.89 13.00
CA LYS A 149 9.53 6.51 13.74
C LYS A 149 9.21 6.41 15.23
N PRO A 150 9.85 5.49 15.98
CA PRO A 150 9.73 5.44 17.42
C PRO A 150 10.10 6.81 18.04
N VAL A 151 9.28 7.26 18.97
CA VAL A 151 9.63 8.43 19.80
C VAL A 151 10.75 7.99 20.74
N LYS A 152 11.85 8.72 20.74
CA LYS A 152 13.00 8.47 21.63
C LYS A 152 12.65 8.85 23.05
#